data_b69c1eb0377f5b641a83aad0a73f32f5
#
_entry.id   b69c1eb0377f5b641a83aad0a73f32f5
#
_cell.length_a   1.000
_cell.length_b   1.000
_cell.length_c   1.000
_cell.angle_alpha   90.00
_cell.angle_beta   90.00
_cell.angle_gamma   90.00
#
_symmetry.space_group_name_H-M   'P 1'
#
loop_
_entity.id
_entity.type
_entity.pdbx_description
1 polymer ?
#
loop_
_entity_poly.entity_id
_entity_poly.type
_entity_poly.pdbx_seq_one_letter_code
_entity_poly.pdbx_strand_id
1 'polypeptide(L)'
;MRDAIRMGIMFNIIDTERGQKVDLIPLTMEPRYNDALQRRICQTFEEASGNQFQAWCARPEDIIIGKLMAWDEGRSHKHEQDILAMLVFIYAKADPALTQAFDETYVDQRALTMGVDVMRFWNELKQVAKKQTQQKL
;
A
#
# COMPACT_ATOMS: atom_id res chain seq x y z
N MET A 1 -10.08 -14.03 19.59
CA MET A 1 -10.28 -12.63 19.13
C MET A 1 -10.07 -11.59 20.24
N ARG A 2 -10.79 -11.64 21.35
CA ARG A 2 -10.64 -10.65 22.46
C ARG A 2 -9.21 -10.58 23.01
N ASP A 3 -8.55 -11.72 23.19
CA ASP A 3 -7.18 -11.76 23.72
C ASP A 3 -6.16 -11.24 22.71
N ALA A 4 -6.32 -11.53 21.41
CA ALA A 4 -5.47 -10.98 20.36
C ALA A 4 -5.54 -9.44 20.31
N ILE A 5 -6.75 -8.86 20.43
CA ILE A 5 -6.94 -7.41 20.50
C ILE A 5 -6.25 -6.83 21.75
N ARG A 6 -6.42 -7.47 22.92
CA ARG A 6 -5.77 -7.03 24.17
C ARG A 6 -4.25 -7.09 24.11
N MET A 7 -3.71 -8.10 23.44
CA MET A 7 -2.27 -8.32 23.29
C MET A 7 -1.67 -7.56 22.10
N GLY A 8 -2.50 -6.87 21.29
CA GLY A 8 -2.05 -6.16 20.10
C GLY A 8 -1.53 -7.06 18.98
N ILE A 9 -1.92 -8.34 18.98
CA ILE A 9 -1.46 -9.33 18.00
C ILE A 9 -2.34 -9.26 16.76
N MET A 10 -1.73 -9.23 15.57
CA MET A 10 -2.44 -9.36 14.30
C MET A 10 -3.23 -10.66 14.25
N PHE A 11 -4.45 -10.61 13.76
CA PHE A 11 -5.28 -11.80 13.54
C PHE A 11 -6.09 -11.66 12.25
N ASN A 12 -6.54 -12.80 11.72
CA ASN A 12 -7.33 -12.84 10.50
C ASN A 12 -8.74 -13.31 10.78
N ILE A 13 -9.66 -12.81 9.98
CA ILE A 13 -11.01 -13.34 9.84
C ILE A 13 -11.09 -13.99 8.46
N ILE A 14 -11.45 -15.27 8.42
CA ILE A 14 -11.51 -16.05 7.17
C ILE A 14 -12.96 -16.46 6.95
N ASP A 15 -13.52 -16.05 5.82
CA ASP A 15 -14.77 -16.60 5.29
C ASP A 15 -14.43 -17.83 4.45
N THR A 16 -14.64 -19.01 5.04
CA THR A 16 -14.31 -20.29 4.38
C THR A 16 -15.25 -20.64 3.23
N GLU A 17 -16.45 -20.08 3.19
CA GLU A 17 -17.43 -20.34 2.14
C GLU A 17 -17.06 -19.56 0.86
N ARG A 18 -16.61 -18.31 1.02
CA ARG A 18 -16.25 -17.41 -0.09
C ARG A 18 -14.77 -17.34 -0.37
N GLY A 19 -13.94 -17.97 0.46
CA GLY A 19 -12.48 -17.91 0.36
C GLY A 19 -11.90 -16.52 0.60
N GLN A 20 -12.61 -15.66 1.32
CA GLN A 20 -12.18 -14.30 1.61
C GLN A 20 -11.47 -14.22 2.95
N LYS A 21 -10.49 -13.34 3.03
CA LYS A 21 -9.68 -13.14 4.24
C LYS A 21 -9.55 -11.65 4.53
N VAL A 22 -9.70 -11.28 5.81
CA VAL A 22 -9.39 -9.94 6.32
C VAL A 22 -8.34 -10.05 7.40
N ASP A 23 -7.25 -9.31 7.25
CA ASP A 23 -6.19 -9.19 8.25
C ASP A 23 -6.46 -7.94 9.12
N LEU A 24 -6.53 -8.13 10.43
CA LEU A 24 -6.73 -7.05 11.41
C LEU A 24 -5.44 -6.81 12.18
N ILE A 25 -4.94 -5.58 12.09
CA ILE A 25 -3.68 -5.15 12.71
C ILE A 25 -4.01 -4.11 13.79
N PRO A 26 -3.89 -4.46 15.09
CA PRO A 26 -4.07 -3.49 16.17
C PRO A 26 -2.90 -2.49 16.19
N LEU A 27 -3.20 -1.21 16.05
CA LEU A 27 -2.18 -0.15 15.99
C LEU A 27 -1.45 0.10 17.31
N THR A 28 -1.99 -0.37 18.43
CA THR A 28 -1.35 -0.22 19.75
C THR A 28 0.04 -0.84 19.82
N MET A 29 0.29 -1.89 19.03
CA MET A 29 1.58 -2.58 18.94
C MET A 29 2.32 -2.32 17.64
N GLU A 30 1.69 -1.62 16.69
CA GLU A 30 2.26 -1.27 15.38
C GLU A 30 2.12 0.22 15.08
N PRO A 31 2.79 1.09 15.85
CA PRO A 31 2.65 2.54 15.72
C PRO A 31 3.11 3.07 14.34
N ARG A 32 3.91 2.29 13.61
CA ARG A 32 4.37 2.63 12.25
C ARG A 32 3.24 2.84 11.23
N TYR A 33 2.04 2.30 11.49
CA TYR A 33 0.86 2.51 10.63
C TYR A 33 -0.02 3.69 11.07
N ASN A 34 0.32 4.39 12.15
CA ASN A 34 -0.47 5.52 12.62
C ASN A 34 -0.57 6.63 11.57
N ASP A 35 0.52 6.95 10.88
CA ASP A 35 0.53 7.97 9.83
C ASP A 35 -0.44 7.60 8.69
N ALA A 36 -0.42 6.34 8.24
CA ALA A 36 -1.34 5.83 7.22
C ALA A 36 -2.80 5.95 7.66
N LEU A 37 -3.11 5.63 8.92
CA LEU A 37 -4.46 5.77 9.46
C LEU A 37 -4.90 7.24 9.51
N GLN A 38 -4.02 8.17 9.90
CA GLN A 38 -4.33 9.60 9.94
C GLN A 38 -4.54 10.19 8.55
N ARG A 39 -3.79 9.72 7.56
CA ARG A 39 -3.83 10.19 6.18
C ARG A 39 -4.90 9.49 5.32
N ARG A 40 -5.62 8.50 5.87
CA ARG A 40 -6.63 7.75 5.14
C ARG A 40 -7.65 8.65 4.44
N ILE A 41 -8.17 8.17 3.32
CA ILE A 41 -9.19 8.86 2.52
C ILE A 41 -10.48 8.04 2.49
N CYS A 42 -11.61 8.72 2.46
CA CYS A 42 -12.91 8.08 2.26
C CYS A 42 -13.15 7.93 0.76
N GLN A 43 -13.37 6.70 0.31
CA GLN A 43 -13.66 6.38 -1.09
C GLN A 43 -15.04 5.78 -1.21
N THR A 44 -15.73 6.10 -2.31
CA THR A 44 -17.00 5.48 -2.68
C THR A 44 -16.73 4.34 -3.65
N PHE A 45 -17.28 3.19 -3.34
CA PHE A 45 -17.23 1.99 -4.16
C PHE A 45 -18.61 1.61 -4.63
N GLU A 46 -18.69 0.95 -5.78
CA GLU A 46 -19.91 0.39 -6.33
C GLU A 46 -19.79 -1.13 -6.41
N GLU A 47 -20.80 -1.82 -5.87
CA GLU A 47 -20.92 -3.26 -5.99
C GLU A 47 -21.44 -3.66 -7.37
N ALA A 48 -21.24 -4.91 -7.77
CA ALA A 48 -21.81 -5.45 -9.00
C ALA A 48 -23.36 -5.36 -9.06
N SER A 49 -24.01 -5.25 -7.90
CA SER A 49 -25.47 -5.01 -7.76
C SER A 49 -25.88 -3.57 -8.05
N GLY A 50 -24.94 -2.63 -8.22
CA GLY A 50 -25.19 -1.19 -8.36
C GLY A 50 -25.33 -0.44 -7.03
N ASN A 51 -25.23 -1.13 -5.88
CA ASN A 51 -25.23 -0.48 -4.58
C ASN A 51 -23.90 0.24 -4.35
N GLN A 52 -23.99 1.42 -3.75
CA GLN A 52 -22.79 2.19 -3.37
C GLN A 52 -22.55 2.10 -1.86
N PHE A 53 -21.27 2.02 -1.49
CA PHE A 53 -20.83 2.10 -0.11
C PHE A 53 -19.56 2.95 0.00
N GLN A 54 -19.30 3.45 1.20
CA GLN A 54 -18.09 4.20 1.50
C GLN A 54 -17.17 3.41 2.42
N ALA A 55 -15.87 3.50 2.15
CA ALA A 55 -14.85 2.91 3.01
C ALA A 55 -13.65 3.84 3.17
N TRP A 56 -13.01 3.75 4.33
CA TRP A 56 -11.74 4.42 4.59
C TRP A 56 -10.60 3.58 4.01
N CYS A 57 -9.82 4.20 3.14
CA CYS A 57 -8.70 3.55 2.45
C CYS A 57 -7.38 4.24 2.78
N ALA A 58 -6.31 3.47 2.83
CA ALA A 58 -4.96 4.01 2.84
C ALA A 58 -4.68 4.71 1.50
N ARG A 59 -3.89 5.77 1.53
CA ARG A 59 -3.38 6.41 0.31
C ARG A 59 -2.38 5.49 -0.39
N PRO A 60 -2.22 5.61 -1.72
CA PRO A 60 -1.24 4.83 -2.47
C PRO A 60 0.17 4.94 -1.90
N GLU A 61 0.58 6.13 -1.48
CA GLU A 61 1.88 6.38 -0.84
C GLU A 61 2.06 5.52 0.41
N ASP A 62 1.04 5.49 1.27
CA ASP A 62 1.10 4.75 2.53
C ASP A 62 1.09 3.22 2.30
N ILE A 63 0.44 2.75 1.24
CA ILE A 63 0.51 1.35 0.81
C ILE A 63 1.92 1.01 0.34
N ILE A 64 2.52 1.87 -0.50
CA ILE A 64 3.90 1.68 -0.99
C ILE A 64 4.88 1.70 0.19
N ILE A 65 4.76 2.64 1.12
CA ILE A 65 5.60 2.72 2.31
C ILE A 65 5.49 1.44 3.15
N GLY A 66 4.28 0.94 3.39
CA GLY A 66 4.07 -0.33 4.10
C GLY A 66 4.73 -1.52 3.40
N LYS A 67 4.69 -1.56 2.05
CA LYS A 67 5.34 -2.60 1.26
C LYS A 67 6.87 -2.46 1.23
N LEU A 68 7.42 -1.25 1.25
CA LEU A 68 8.85 -1.00 1.40
C LEU A 68 9.35 -1.49 2.76
N MET A 69 8.61 -1.22 3.85
CA MET A 69 8.93 -1.73 5.19
C MET A 69 8.93 -3.27 5.22
N ALA A 70 7.90 -3.90 4.67
CA ALA A 70 7.79 -5.34 4.60
C ALA A 70 8.88 -5.98 3.70
N TRP A 71 9.26 -5.30 2.62
CA TRP A 71 10.38 -5.73 1.79
C TRP A 71 11.70 -5.63 2.56
N ASP A 72 11.93 -4.58 3.32
CA ASP A 72 13.15 -4.43 4.12
C ASP A 72 13.31 -5.54 5.17
N GLU A 73 12.22 -5.95 5.79
CA GLU A 73 12.19 -7.03 6.78
C GLU A 73 12.46 -8.42 6.16
N GLY A 74 11.87 -8.72 5.00
CA GLY A 74 11.83 -10.07 4.44
C GLY A 74 12.41 -10.23 3.03
N ARG A 75 12.77 -9.14 2.36
CA ARG A 75 13.30 -9.14 0.97
C ARG A 75 12.43 -9.92 -0.03
N SER A 76 11.12 -9.93 0.18
CA SER A 76 10.18 -10.71 -0.63
C SER A 76 9.90 -10.08 -1.99
N HIS A 77 10.06 -10.85 -3.06
CA HIS A 77 9.71 -10.48 -4.43
C HIS A 77 8.24 -10.05 -4.61
N LYS A 78 7.35 -10.54 -3.78
CA LYS A 78 5.94 -10.16 -3.83
C LYS A 78 5.75 -8.66 -3.60
N HIS A 79 6.44 -8.08 -2.62
CA HIS A 79 6.35 -6.65 -2.34
C HIS A 79 6.93 -5.80 -3.45
N GLU A 80 8.01 -6.26 -4.09
CA GLU A 80 8.59 -5.64 -5.29
C GLU A 80 7.59 -5.57 -6.43
N GLN A 81 6.95 -6.70 -6.77
CA GLN A 81 5.97 -6.77 -7.84
C GLN A 81 4.75 -5.89 -7.58
N ASP A 82 4.26 -5.86 -6.34
CA ASP A 82 3.12 -5.03 -5.95
C ASP A 82 3.43 -3.54 -6.10
N ILE A 83 4.61 -3.09 -5.62
CA ILE A 83 5.04 -1.69 -5.75
C ILE A 83 5.22 -1.33 -7.23
N LEU A 84 5.87 -2.20 -8.01
CA LEU A 84 6.09 -1.97 -9.44
C LEU A 84 4.77 -1.83 -10.20
N ALA A 85 3.80 -2.70 -9.92
CA ALA A 85 2.46 -2.63 -10.54
C ALA A 85 1.76 -1.30 -10.21
N MET A 86 1.83 -0.84 -8.95
CA MET A 86 1.27 0.45 -8.55
C MET A 86 1.94 1.61 -9.27
N LEU A 87 3.27 1.62 -9.35
CA LEU A 87 4.02 2.68 -10.04
C LEU A 87 3.72 2.73 -11.55
N VAL A 88 3.66 1.56 -12.20
CA VAL A 88 3.30 1.48 -13.63
C VAL A 88 1.90 2.06 -13.86
N PHE A 89 0.94 1.74 -13.01
CA PHE A 89 -0.43 2.28 -13.09
C PHE A 89 -0.44 3.81 -12.95
N ILE A 90 0.31 4.34 -11.98
CA ILE A 90 0.40 5.79 -11.71
C ILE A 90 1.11 6.51 -12.87
N TYR A 91 2.26 6.01 -13.32
CA TYR A 91 3.03 6.65 -14.39
C TYR A 91 2.37 6.53 -15.77
N ALA A 92 1.58 5.49 -16.01
CA ALA A 92 0.75 5.37 -17.20
C ALA A 92 -0.45 6.33 -17.19
N LYS A 93 -0.66 7.06 -16.10
CA LYS A 93 -1.82 7.96 -15.91
C LYS A 93 -3.17 7.24 -16.13
N ALA A 94 -3.23 5.97 -15.74
CA ALA A 94 -4.42 5.15 -15.89
C ALA A 94 -5.63 5.71 -15.13
N ASP A 95 -5.39 6.40 -14.02
CA ASP A 95 -6.34 7.24 -13.31
C ASP A 95 -5.73 8.65 -13.14
N PRO A 96 -6.21 9.67 -13.87
CA PRO A 96 -5.67 11.03 -13.80
C PRO A 96 -5.79 11.67 -12.41
N ALA A 97 -6.88 11.42 -11.69
CA ALA A 97 -7.11 11.98 -10.34
C ALA A 97 -6.11 11.39 -9.34
N LEU A 98 -5.91 10.07 -9.39
CA LEU A 98 -4.92 9.38 -8.58
C LEU A 98 -3.50 9.87 -8.90
N THR A 99 -3.16 9.99 -10.19
CA THR A 99 -1.84 10.43 -10.63
C THR A 99 -1.54 11.84 -10.14
N GLN A 100 -2.51 12.75 -10.22
CA GLN A 100 -2.34 14.12 -9.74
C GLN A 100 -2.20 14.20 -8.22
N ALA A 101 -2.91 13.33 -7.48
CA ALA A 101 -2.89 13.30 -6.02
C ALA A 101 -1.70 12.56 -5.43
N PHE A 102 -0.98 11.76 -6.22
CA PHE A 102 0.15 10.95 -5.75
C PHE A 102 1.37 11.82 -5.41
N ASP A 103 1.81 11.72 -4.16
CA ASP A 103 2.98 12.46 -3.64
C ASP A 103 4.21 11.55 -3.58
N GLU A 104 4.95 11.48 -4.72
CA GLU A 104 6.20 10.71 -4.81
C GLU A 104 7.25 11.23 -3.81
N THR A 105 7.28 12.56 -3.57
CA THR A 105 8.25 13.18 -2.65
C THR A 105 8.06 12.69 -1.21
N TYR A 106 6.81 12.50 -0.80
CA TYR A 106 6.51 11.93 0.51
C TYR A 106 7.07 10.51 0.65
N VAL A 107 6.92 9.68 -0.38
CA VAL A 107 7.51 8.32 -0.38
C VAL A 107 9.04 8.38 -0.36
N ASP A 108 9.66 9.26 -1.14
CA ASP A 108 11.11 9.47 -1.16
C ASP A 108 11.65 9.80 0.24
N GLN A 109 11.00 10.73 0.94
CA GLN A 109 11.38 11.11 2.29
C GLN A 109 11.27 9.94 3.28
N ARG A 110 10.20 9.17 3.19
CA ARG A 110 9.98 8.01 4.07
C ARG A 110 10.97 6.88 3.76
N ALA A 111 11.22 6.58 2.49
CA ALA A 111 12.21 5.59 2.08
C ALA A 111 13.62 5.95 2.57
N LEU A 112 13.99 7.22 2.53
CA LEU A 112 15.27 7.71 3.04
C LEU A 112 15.42 7.45 4.55
N THR A 113 14.35 7.61 5.34
CA THR A 113 14.39 7.33 6.79
C THR A 113 14.51 5.84 7.13
N MET A 114 14.16 4.94 6.20
CA MET A 114 14.29 3.49 6.37
C MET A 114 15.72 2.99 6.11
N GLY A 115 16.53 3.77 5.39
CA GLY A 115 17.93 3.44 5.13
C GLY A 115 18.31 3.43 3.65
N VAL A 116 19.61 3.34 3.41
CA VAL A 116 20.21 3.43 2.07
C VAL A 116 19.73 2.34 1.13
N ASP A 117 19.57 1.12 1.63
CA ASP A 117 19.14 -0.03 0.82
C ASP A 117 17.70 0.11 0.35
N VAL A 118 16.80 0.57 1.23
CA VAL A 118 15.39 0.82 0.87
C VAL A 118 15.30 1.96 -0.14
N MET A 119 16.05 3.05 0.08
CA MET A 119 16.06 4.18 -0.86
C MET A 119 16.60 3.78 -2.24
N ARG A 120 17.65 2.96 -2.29
CA ARG A 120 18.18 2.42 -3.55
C ARG A 120 17.15 1.56 -4.26
N PHE A 121 16.55 0.60 -3.54
CA PHE A 121 15.51 -0.27 -4.07
C PHE A 121 14.31 0.52 -4.60
N TRP A 122 13.83 1.51 -3.85
CA TRP A 122 12.76 2.41 -4.29
C TRP A 122 13.11 3.13 -5.59
N ASN A 123 14.33 3.67 -5.70
CA ASN A 123 14.77 4.35 -6.92
C ASN A 123 14.87 3.40 -8.12
N GLU A 124 15.33 2.16 -7.92
CA GLU A 124 15.36 1.13 -8.96
C GLU A 124 13.96 0.82 -9.48
N LEU A 125 12.98 0.63 -8.59
CA LEU A 125 11.59 0.39 -8.97
C LEU A 125 10.99 1.55 -9.76
N LYS A 126 11.24 2.80 -9.36
CA LYS A 126 10.82 3.99 -10.11
C LYS A 126 11.38 3.97 -11.54
N GLN A 127 12.66 3.64 -11.70
CA GLN A 127 13.30 3.58 -13.02
C GLN A 127 12.71 2.48 -13.89
N VAL A 128 12.47 1.29 -13.34
CA VAL A 128 11.85 0.17 -14.05
C VAL A 128 10.44 0.53 -14.50
N ALA A 129 9.63 1.11 -13.61
CA ALA A 129 8.26 1.52 -13.92
C ALA A 129 8.21 2.57 -15.03
N LYS A 130 9.10 3.59 -14.98
CA LYS A 130 9.20 4.63 -16.03
C LYS A 130 9.55 4.02 -17.40
N LYS A 131 10.51 3.09 -17.45
CA LYS A 131 10.87 2.38 -18.69
C LYS A 131 9.71 1.57 -19.25
N GLN A 132 9.00 0.82 -18.41
CA GLN A 132 7.86 0.01 -18.84
C GLN A 132 6.71 0.85 -19.39
N THR A 133 6.51 2.03 -18.82
CA THR A 133 5.44 2.94 -19.25
C THR A 133 5.76 3.60 -20.59
N GLN A 134 7.04 3.95 -20.83
CA GLN A 134 7.49 4.54 -22.10
C GLN A 134 7.47 3.55 -23.27
N GLN A 135 7.64 2.25 -23.03
CA GLN A 135 7.62 1.24 -24.08
C GLN A 135 6.21 0.86 -24.57
N LYS A 136 5.17 1.26 -23.83
CA LYS A 136 3.76 0.99 -24.17
C LYS A 136 3.07 2.14 -24.92
N LEU A 137 3.77 3.27 -25.11
CA LEU A 137 3.35 4.41 -25.93
C LEU A 137 3.96 4.33 -27.33
#